data_fc9e7672ad61c067a1171bfb35f6c013
#
_entry.id   fc9e7672ad61c067a1171bfb35f6c013
#
_cell.length_a   1.000
_cell.length_b   1.000
_cell.length_c   1.000
_cell.angle_alpha   90.00
_cell.angle_beta   90.00
_cell.angle_gamma   90.00
#
_symmetry.space_group_name_H-M   'P 1'
#
loop_
_entity.id
_entity.type
_entity.pdbx_description
1 polymer ?
#
loop_
_entity_poly.entity_id
_entity_poly.type
_entity_poly.pdbx_seq_one_letter_code
_entity_poly.pdbx_strand_id
1 'polypeptide(L)'
;MTIVRWAATYAALCTALALLATVAVAAMPGAHAWAANGQGGVSAREYEPEVPPVETEVGTETTETAGRAMLVGGRAIAPLNAPAAVRKVIAAANKIRTKPYIWGGGHGRWWDRGYDCSGAVSFALHGGNLLSSPLPSGPMETWGAAGPGRWITVYANAGHAYAVIAGLRWDTAGNTSGTGPRWHEDLGAAAGGRFVARHPVGY
;
A
#
# COMPACT_ATOMS: atom_id res chain seq x y z
N MET A 1 28.22 -52.61 -3.64
CA MET A 1 28.01 -53.07 -2.26
C MET A 1 27.57 -51.86 -1.48
N THR A 2 26.51 -51.77 -1.11
CA THR A 2 25.37 -51.96 -0.24
C THR A 2 24.63 -50.63 -0.11
N ILE A 3 23.48 -50.58 -0.75
CA ILE A 3 22.51 -49.47 -0.70
C ILE A 3 21.77 -49.61 0.65
N VAL A 4 21.70 -48.55 1.45
CA VAL A 4 20.79 -48.47 2.59
C VAL A 4 19.70 -47.41 2.29
N ARG A 5 18.49 -47.92 2.05
CA ARG A 5 17.23 -47.17 1.94
C ARG A 5 16.73 -46.87 3.34
N TRP A 6 16.44 -45.61 3.64
CA TRP A 6 15.58 -45.23 4.76
C TRP A 6 14.29 -44.63 4.24
N ALA A 7 13.23 -45.42 4.29
CA ALA A 7 11.86 -44.95 4.22
C ALA A 7 11.37 -44.75 5.65
N ALA A 8 10.96 -43.54 6.00
CA ALA A 8 10.22 -43.27 7.23
C ALA A 8 8.89 -42.61 6.85
N THR A 9 7.86 -43.43 6.99
CA THR A 9 6.43 -43.11 7.01
C THR A 9 6.09 -42.22 8.20
N TYR A 10 5.42 -41.09 7.94
CA TYR A 10 4.61 -40.43 8.96
C TYR A 10 3.14 -40.46 8.54
N ALA A 11 2.38 -41.30 9.24
CA ALA A 11 0.92 -41.34 9.13
C ALA A 11 0.30 -40.38 10.16
N ALA A 12 -0.62 -39.62 9.65
CA ALA A 12 -1.85 -39.03 10.21
C ALA A 12 -2.07 -39.01 11.75
N LEU A 13 -2.47 -37.85 12.24
CA LEU A 13 -3.60 -37.72 13.17
C LEU A 13 -4.31 -36.39 12.93
N CYS A 14 -5.46 -36.45 12.26
CA CYS A 14 -6.48 -35.40 12.25
C CYS A 14 -7.29 -35.51 13.55
N THR A 15 -7.33 -34.45 14.35
CA THR A 15 -8.41 -34.27 15.35
C THR A 15 -9.02 -32.88 15.13
N ALA A 16 -10.26 -32.90 14.64
CA ALA A 16 -11.14 -31.77 14.52
C ALA A 16 -11.61 -31.32 15.90
N LEU A 17 -11.45 -30.03 16.24
CA LEU A 17 -12.20 -29.41 17.34
C LEU A 17 -13.02 -28.25 16.73
N ALA A 18 -14.33 -28.52 16.61
CA ALA A 18 -15.33 -27.48 16.30
C ALA A 18 -15.68 -26.78 17.62
N LEU A 19 -15.39 -25.48 17.72
CA LEU A 19 -15.89 -24.60 18.77
C LEU A 19 -16.95 -23.66 18.15
N LEU A 20 -18.21 -23.93 18.51
CA LEU A 20 -19.37 -23.06 18.31
C LEU A 20 -19.25 -21.86 19.26
N ALA A 21 -19.05 -20.67 18.70
CA ALA A 21 -19.23 -19.43 19.44
C ALA A 21 -20.61 -18.85 19.13
N THR A 22 -21.52 -18.92 20.09
CA THR A 22 -22.82 -18.28 20.11
C THR A 22 -22.64 -16.78 20.40
N VAL A 23 -23.02 -15.93 19.45
CA VAL A 23 -23.08 -14.48 19.65
C VAL A 23 -24.45 -14.13 20.23
N ALA A 24 -24.44 -13.63 21.48
CA ALA A 24 -25.63 -13.06 22.11
C ALA A 24 -25.79 -11.60 21.66
N VAL A 25 -26.91 -11.31 21.01
CA VAL A 25 -27.36 -9.96 20.69
C VAL A 25 -28.04 -9.39 21.93
N ALA A 26 -27.45 -8.36 22.54
CA ALA A 26 -28.06 -7.60 23.62
C ALA A 26 -28.90 -6.47 23.01
N ALA A 27 -30.21 -6.51 23.21
CA ALA A 27 -31.15 -5.43 22.89
C ALA A 27 -31.04 -4.32 23.95
N MET A 28 -30.92 -3.08 23.53
CA MET A 28 -31.04 -1.90 24.38
C MET A 28 -32.47 -1.34 24.32
N PRO A 29 -33.11 -1.13 25.46
CA PRO A 29 -34.37 -0.35 25.53
C PRO A 29 -34.10 1.09 25.95
N GLY A 30 -34.91 2.02 25.49
CA GLY A 30 -35.07 3.31 26.17
C GLY A 30 -35.11 4.57 25.31
N ALA A 31 -36.19 4.73 24.56
CA ALA A 31 -36.58 6.07 24.09
C ALA A 31 -37.44 6.72 25.19
N HIS A 32 -36.91 7.78 25.82
CA HIS A 32 -37.74 8.64 26.67
C HIS A 32 -38.33 9.79 25.85
N ALA A 33 -39.65 9.74 25.68
CA ALA A 33 -40.45 10.86 25.19
C ALA A 33 -40.49 11.94 26.28
N TRP A 34 -40.18 13.18 25.92
CA TRP A 34 -40.50 14.35 26.74
C TRP A 34 -41.73 15.02 26.19
N ALA A 35 -42.75 15.07 27.02
CA ALA A 35 -43.99 15.75 26.75
C ALA A 35 -43.85 17.28 26.97
N ALA A 36 -44.36 18.04 26.02
CA ALA A 36 -44.47 19.47 26.10
C ALA A 36 -45.69 19.86 26.93
N ASN A 37 -45.55 20.80 27.84
CA ASN A 37 -46.69 21.60 28.32
C ASN A 37 -46.16 23.03 28.67
N GLY A 38 -46.90 24.05 28.22
CA GLY A 38 -46.73 25.41 28.66
C GLY A 38 -47.07 26.46 27.62
N GLN A 39 -48.32 26.89 27.65
CA GLN A 39 -48.86 28.04 26.94
C GLN A 39 -48.27 29.35 27.43
N GLY A 40 -48.06 30.32 26.55
CA GLY A 40 -47.75 31.70 26.87
C GLY A 40 -47.48 32.50 25.60
N GLY A 41 -48.51 33.15 25.06
CA GLY A 41 -48.40 34.00 23.88
C GLY A 41 -47.77 35.36 24.22
N VAL A 42 -46.88 35.82 23.35
CA VAL A 42 -46.61 37.22 23.06
C VAL A 42 -46.18 37.33 21.61
N SER A 43 -46.96 38.12 20.86
CA SER A 43 -46.71 38.46 19.46
C SER A 43 -45.50 39.40 19.38
N ALA A 44 -44.37 38.90 19.04
CA ALA A 44 -43.24 39.71 18.58
C ALA A 44 -43.08 39.44 17.06
N ARG A 45 -43.16 40.51 16.28
CA ARG A 45 -42.79 40.46 14.85
C ARG A 45 -41.35 39.99 14.76
N GLU A 46 -41.19 38.78 14.37
CA GLU A 46 -39.89 38.15 14.09
C GLU A 46 -39.35 38.79 12.80
N TYR A 47 -38.28 39.55 12.94
CA TYR A 47 -37.44 39.99 11.85
C TYR A 47 -36.70 38.76 11.37
N GLU A 48 -37.15 38.16 10.28
CA GLU A 48 -36.48 37.07 9.59
C GLU A 48 -35.37 37.69 8.75
N PRO A 49 -34.07 37.48 9.11
CA PRO A 49 -32.99 37.88 8.22
C PRO A 49 -33.07 36.98 6.98
N GLU A 50 -33.30 37.57 5.83
CA GLU A 50 -33.11 36.91 4.54
C GLU A 50 -31.70 36.40 4.47
N VAL A 51 -31.54 35.08 4.72
CA VAL A 51 -30.28 34.38 4.44
C VAL A 51 -30.19 34.26 2.92
N PRO A 52 -29.21 34.86 2.27
CA PRO A 52 -29.04 34.66 0.82
C PRO A 52 -28.86 33.17 0.56
N PRO A 53 -29.37 32.64 -0.57
CA PRO A 53 -29.24 31.23 -0.90
C PRO A 53 -27.74 30.89 -0.85
N VAL A 54 -27.44 29.95 0.05
CA VAL A 54 -26.12 29.30 0.03
C VAL A 54 -26.07 28.55 -1.29
N GLU A 55 -25.41 29.13 -2.29
CA GLU A 55 -25.03 28.39 -3.46
C GLU A 55 -24.22 27.20 -2.95
N THR A 56 -24.85 26.03 -2.96
CA THR A 56 -24.16 24.77 -2.80
C THR A 56 -23.20 24.68 -3.97
N GLU A 57 -21.99 25.16 -3.76
CA GLU A 57 -20.89 24.84 -4.64
C GLU A 57 -20.86 23.32 -4.72
N VAL A 58 -21.40 22.78 -5.81
CA VAL A 58 -21.15 21.42 -6.24
C VAL A 58 -19.63 21.33 -6.34
N GLY A 59 -19.04 20.74 -5.31
CA GLY A 59 -17.60 20.50 -5.28
C GLY A 59 -17.25 19.77 -6.56
N THR A 60 -16.71 20.53 -7.52
CA THR A 60 -15.95 19.96 -8.61
C THR A 60 -14.88 19.16 -7.92
N GLU A 61 -14.99 17.83 -7.94
CA GLU A 61 -13.84 16.96 -7.64
C GLU A 61 -12.75 17.37 -8.65
N THR A 62 -11.94 18.32 -8.26
CA THR A 62 -10.68 18.57 -8.93
C THR A 62 -9.92 17.26 -8.74
N THR A 63 -9.84 16.49 -9.82
CA THR A 63 -8.95 15.34 -9.93
C THR A 63 -7.54 15.90 -9.74
N GLU A 64 -7.15 16.05 -8.48
CA GLU A 64 -5.85 16.60 -8.12
C GLU A 64 -4.79 15.69 -8.72
N THR A 65 -4.08 16.20 -9.72
CA THR A 65 -3.02 15.45 -10.40
C THR A 65 -1.99 15.03 -9.36
N ALA A 66 -1.62 13.74 -9.35
CA ALA A 66 -0.59 13.23 -8.45
C ALA A 66 0.69 14.06 -8.62
N GLY A 67 1.19 14.63 -7.54
CA GLY A 67 2.45 15.34 -7.55
C GLY A 67 3.61 14.39 -7.84
N ARG A 68 4.69 14.93 -8.44
CA ARG A 68 5.92 14.17 -8.70
C ARG A 68 6.90 14.31 -7.53
N ALA A 69 7.50 13.21 -7.10
CA ALA A 69 8.63 13.21 -6.16
C ALA A 69 9.88 13.82 -6.83
N MET A 70 10.71 14.48 -6.05
CA MET A 70 12.02 15.01 -6.48
C MET A 70 13.13 14.07 -6.05
N LEU A 71 14.15 13.91 -6.88
CA LEU A 71 15.35 13.15 -6.54
C LEU A 71 16.49 14.11 -6.16
N VAL A 72 16.93 14.06 -4.91
CA VAL A 72 18.00 14.93 -4.38
C VAL A 72 19.06 14.07 -3.71
N GLY A 73 20.27 14.06 -4.21
CA GLY A 73 21.37 13.28 -3.65
C GLY A 73 21.06 11.77 -3.54
N GLY A 74 20.35 11.22 -4.52
CA GLY A 74 19.93 9.81 -4.52
C GLY A 74 18.79 9.49 -3.55
N ARG A 75 18.13 10.50 -2.98
CA ARG A 75 17.01 10.41 -2.05
C ARG A 75 15.75 10.96 -2.70
N ALA A 76 14.67 10.21 -2.67
CA ALA A 76 13.38 10.72 -3.12
C ALA A 76 12.74 11.59 -2.03
N ILE A 77 12.24 12.76 -2.42
CA ILE A 77 11.45 13.67 -1.60
C ILE A 77 10.00 13.59 -2.08
N ALA A 78 9.12 13.18 -1.20
CA ALA A 78 7.70 13.04 -1.53
C ALA A 78 7.05 14.41 -1.81
N PRO A 79 6.12 14.51 -2.78
CA PRO A 79 5.36 15.73 -2.99
C PRO A 79 4.41 16.00 -1.81
N LEU A 80 4.08 17.27 -1.59
CA LEU A 80 3.28 17.71 -0.43
C LEU A 80 1.88 17.09 -0.43
N ASN A 81 1.28 16.93 -1.61
CA ASN A 81 -0.06 16.35 -1.79
C ASN A 81 -0.05 14.80 -1.81
N ALA A 82 1.10 14.14 -1.59
CA ALA A 82 1.14 12.69 -1.53
C ALA A 82 0.36 12.15 -0.32
N PRO A 83 -0.46 11.10 -0.48
CA PRO A 83 -1.09 10.40 0.64
C PRO A 83 -0.07 9.93 1.68
N ALA A 84 -0.50 9.81 2.93
CA ALA A 84 0.40 9.40 4.03
C ALA A 84 1.09 8.05 3.77
N ALA A 85 0.37 7.08 3.18
CA ALA A 85 0.95 5.79 2.81
C ALA A 85 2.06 5.94 1.77
N VAL A 86 1.86 6.75 0.72
CA VAL A 86 2.86 7.01 -0.32
C VAL A 86 4.12 7.66 0.27
N ARG A 87 3.95 8.64 1.17
CA ARG A 87 5.09 9.26 1.89
C ARG A 87 5.86 8.23 2.71
N LYS A 88 5.15 7.30 3.37
CA LYS A 88 5.77 6.21 4.13
C LYS A 88 6.50 5.20 3.23
N VAL A 89 5.93 4.86 2.07
CA VAL A 89 6.59 4.00 1.05
C VAL A 89 7.92 4.64 0.61
N ILE A 90 7.91 5.92 0.24
CA ILE A 90 9.12 6.67 -0.14
C ILE A 90 10.14 6.70 1.00
N ALA A 91 9.68 6.96 2.23
CA ALA A 91 10.55 6.97 3.40
C ALA A 91 11.20 5.60 3.68
N ALA A 92 10.47 4.50 3.50
CA ALA A 92 10.98 3.14 3.62
C ALA A 92 12.01 2.84 2.53
N ALA A 93 11.70 3.08 1.27
CA ALA A 93 12.62 2.92 0.15
C ALA A 93 13.93 3.69 0.39
N ASN A 94 13.85 4.93 0.85
CA ASN A 94 15.01 5.73 1.20
C ASN A 94 15.92 5.11 2.27
N LYS A 95 15.39 4.28 3.19
CA LYS A 95 16.20 3.62 4.23
C LYS A 95 17.13 2.56 3.66
N ILE A 96 16.74 1.92 2.57
CA ILE A 96 17.50 0.82 1.98
C ILE A 96 18.18 1.17 0.65
N ARG A 97 18.09 2.42 0.19
CA ARG A 97 18.62 2.88 -1.11
C ARG A 97 20.11 2.71 -1.32
N THR A 98 20.87 2.46 -0.26
CA THR A 98 22.33 2.23 -0.31
C THR A 98 22.73 0.78 -0.02
N LYS A 99 21.73 -0.08 0.22
CA LYS A 99 21.99 -1.50 0.46
C LYS A 99 22.44 -2.19 -0.84
N PRO A 100 23.29 -3.22 -0.76
CA PRO A 100 23.71 -3.98 -1.93
C PRO A 100 22.59 -4.89 -2.45
N TYR A 101 22.73 -5.35 -3.69
CA TYR A 101 21.94 -6.46 -4.21
C TYR A 101 22.37 -7.78 -3.55
N ILE A 102 21.41 -8.51 -3.01
CA ILE A 102 21.59 -9.88 -2.53
C ILE A 102 20.40 -10.69 -3.03
N TRP A 103 20.66 -11.75 -3.79
CA TRP A 103 19.60 -12.67 -4.26
C TRP A 103 18.82 -13.25 -3.07
N GLY A 104 17.49 -13.20 -3.11
CA GLY A 104 16.61 -13.60 -2.00
C GLY A 104 16.58 -12.63 -0.82
N GLY A 105 17.33 -11.52 -0.89
CA GLY A 105 17.36 -10.51 0.17
C GLY A 105 16.02 -9.78 0.30
N GLY A 106 15.60 -9.56 1.55
CA GLY A 106 14.32 -8.93 1.89
C GLY A 106 13.12 -9.88 1.95
N HIS A 107 13.30 -11.19 1.70
CA HIS A 107 12.21 -12.18 1.73
C HIS A 107 12.11 -12.95 3.06
N GLY A 108 13.23 -13.20 3.75
CA GLY A 108 13.25 -13.88 5.04
C GLY A 108 13.00 -12.94 6.23
N ARG A 109 13.24 -11.67 6.05
CA ARG A 109 13.05 -10.60 7.06
C ARG A 109 12.91 -9.25 6.37
N TRP A 110 12.16 -8.34 6.99
CA TRP A 110 12.00 -6.99 6.43
C TRP A 110 13.31 -6.20 6.42
N TRP A 111 14.04 -6.17 7.52
CA TRP A 111 15.34 -5.50 7.59
C TRP A 111 16.45 -6.50 7.31
N ASP A 112 17.11 -6.36 6.16
CA ASP A 112 18.14 -7.29 5.70
C ASP A 112 19.45 -6.58 5.35
N ARG A 113 20.49 -7.37 5.11
CA ARG A 113 21.83 -6.89 4.71
C ARG A 113 21.83 -6.33 3.30
N GLY A 114 21.00 -6.84 2.42
CA GLY A 114 20.80 -6.41 1.04
C GLY A 114 19.44 -6.89 0.54
N TYR A 115 19.06 -6.48 -0.65
CA TYR A 115 17.76 -6.75 -1.23
C TYR A 115 17.88 -7.18 -2.68
N ASP A 116 17.07 -8.13 -3.11
CA ASP A 116 16.81 -8.35 -4.52
C ASP A 116 15.72 -7.39 -5.04
N CYS A 117 15.36 -7.52 -6.32
CA CYS A 117 14.41 -6.65 -6.97
C CYS A 117 13.03 -6.63 -6.27
N SER A 118 12.44 -7.79 -6.05
CA SER A 118 11.11 -7.93 -5.43
C SER A 118 11.15 -7.70 -3.91
N GLY A 119 12.24 -8.05 -3.24
CA GLY A 119 12.46 -7.74 -1.83
C GLY A 119 12.55 -6.23 -1.57
N ALA A 120 13.20 -5.48 -2.46
CA ALA A 120 13.26 -4.02 -2.37
C ALA A 120 11.89 -3.35 -2.57
N VAL A 121 11.09 -3.84 -3.54
CA VAL A 121 9.72 -3.38 -3.76
C VAL A 121 8.84 -3.73 -2.56
N SER A 122 8.92 -4.99 -2.08
CA SER A 122 8.17 -5.45 -0.91
C SER A 122 8.46 -4.62 0.34
N PHE A 123 9.73 -4.32 0.61
CA PHE A 123 10.13 -3.49 1.74
C PHE A 123 9.54 -2.07 1.67
N ALA A 124 9.57 -1.46 0.50
CA ALA A 124 9.00 -0.14 0.29
C ALA A 124 7.48 -0.14 0.55
N LEU A 125 6.74 -1.08 -0.05
CA LEU A 125 5.29 -1.22 0.12
C LEU A 125 4.90 -1.52 1.57
N HIS A 126 5.65 -2.40 2.24
CA HIS A 126 5.45 -2.69 3.66
C HIS A 126 5.57 -1.44 4.54
N GLY A 127 6.53 -0.56 4.24
CA GLY A 127 6.68 0.69 4.97
C GLY A 127 5.46 1.62 4.91
N GLY A 128 4.65 1.50 3.86
CA GLY A 128 3.37 2.18 3.69
C GLY A 128 2.17 1.41 4.23
N ASN A 129 2.37 0.25 4.83
CA ASN A 129 1.34 -0.72 5.24
C ASN A 129 0.48 -1.23 4.06
N LEU A 130 1.07 -1.31 2.87
CA LEU A 130 0.41 -1.76 1.64
C LEU A 130 0.69 -3.25 1.34
N LEU A 131 1.64 -3.85 2.05
CA LEU A 131 2.02 -5.26 1.91
C LEU A 131 2.36 -5.86 3.27
N SER A 132 1.73 -6.96 3.63
CA SER A 132 1.90 -7.65 4.93
C SER A 132 3.02 -8.70 4.94
N SER A 133 3.34 -9.27 3.77
CA SER A 133 4.39 -10.28 3.61
C SER A 133 5.18 -10.02 2.33
N PRO A 134 6.50 -10.27 2.29
CA PRO A 134 7.30 -10.12 1.07
C PRO A 134 6.77 -11.01 -0.06
N LEU A 135 6.75 -10.49 -1.28
CA LEU A 135 6.35 -11.24 -2.47
C LEU A 135 7.53 -11.36 -3.44
N PRO A 136 7.78 -12.54 -4.00
CA PRO A 136 8.61 -12.70 -5.19
C PRO A 136 8.00 -12.00 -6.42
N SER A 137 8.81 -11.75 -7.45
CA SER A 137 8.37 -11.02 -8.65
C SER A 137 7.19 -11.67 -9.38
N GLY A 138 7.17 -13.00 -9.53
CA GLY A 138 6.05 -13.72 -10.16
C GLY A 138 4.71 -13.49 -9.44
N PRO A 139 4.57 -13.74 -8.13
CA PRO A 139 3.36 -13.40 -7.37
C PRO A 139 2.95 -11.92 -7.43
N MET A 140 3.88 -10.98 -7.65
CA MET A 140 3.54 -9.56 -7.85
C MET A 140 2.73 -9.32 -9.14
N GLU A 141 2.79 -10.20 -10.14
CA GLU A 141 2.01 -10.11 -11.38
C GLU A 141 0.50 -10.18 -11.15
N THR A 142 0.06 -10.74 -10.03
CA THR A 142 -1.36 -10.87 -9.66
C THR A 142 -1.75 -10.10 -8.40
N TRP A 143 -0.79 -9.42 -7.76
CA TRP A 143 -1.03 -8.66 -6.54
C TRP A 143 -1.78 -7.34 -6.80
N GLY A 144 -2.59 -6.89 -5.83
CA GLY A 144 -3.29 -5.62 -5.89
C GLY A 144 -4.30 -5.52 -7.05
N ALA A 145 -4.57 -4.31 -7.52
CA ALA A 145 -5.44 -4.05 -8.66
C ALA A 145 -4.65 -4.05 -9.98
N ALA A 146 -5.32 -4.37 -11.10
CA ALA A 146 -4.71 -4.42 -12.42
C ALA A 146 -4.44 -3.02 -13.00
N GLY A 147 -3.35 -2.90 -13.75
CA GLY A 147 -2.97 -1.66 -14.43
C GLY A 147 -2.17 -0.68 -13.57
N PRO A 148 -1.84 0.48 -14.14
CA PRO A 148 -1.11 1.54 -13.44
C PRO A 148 -1.94 2.16 -12.32
N GLY A 149 -1.29 2.51 -11.20
CA GLY A 149 -1.88 3.29 -10.12
C GLY A 149 -1.62 4.78 -10.28
N ARG A 150 -2.37 5.58 -9.55
CA ARG A 150 -2.20 7.04 -9.54
C ARG A 150 -0.88 7.46 -8.90
N TRP A 151 -0.47 6.76 -7.83
CA TRP A 151 0.70 7.10 -7.03
C TRP A 151 1.78 6.03 -7.06
N ILE A 152 1.38 4.77 -7.13
CA ILE A 152 2.28 3.62 -7.07
C ILE A 152 1.89 2.63 -8.15
N THR A 153 2.84 2.28 -9.00
CA THR A 153 2.69 1.17 -9.95
C THR A 153 3.84 0.20 -9.74
N VAL A 154 3.51 -1.06 -9.49
CA VAL A 154 4.47 -2.17 -9.49
C VAL A 154 4.46 -2.81 -10.86
N TYR A 155 5.62 -2.93 -11.45
CA TYR A 155 5.85 -3.63 -12.71
C TYR A 155 6.58 -4.93 -12.39
N ALA A 156 5.98 -6.05 -12.77
CA ALA A 156 6.52 -7.37 -12.45
C ALA A 156 6.44 -8.34 -13.64
N ASN A 157 7.40 -9.25 -13.69
CA ASN A 157 7.39 -10.47 -14.48
C ASN A 157 8.05 -11.60 -13.68
N ALA A 158 8.12 -12.80 -14.25
CA ALA A 158 8.68 -13.96 -13.55
C ALA A 158 10.14 -13.76 -13.05
N GLY A 159 10.91 -12.87 -13.66
CA GLY A 159 12.34 -12.70 -13.38
C GLY A 159 12.73 -11.39 -12.71
N HIS A 160 11.84 -10.38 -12.69
CA HIS A 160 12.16 -9.04 -12.18
C HIS A 160 10.92 -8.29 -11.68
N ALA A 161 11.13 -7.40 -10.71
CA ALA A 161 10.11 -6.45 -10.28
C ALA A 161 10.76 -5.09 -9.96
N TYR A 162 10.04 -4.02 -10.29
CA TYR A 162 10.35 -2.66 -9.89
C TYR A 162 9.06 -1.87 -9.64
N ALA A 163 9.16 -0.69 -9.06
CA ALA A 163 8.00 0.16 -8.85
C ALA A 163 8.24 1.59 -9.35
N VAL A 164 7.20 2.22 -9.87
CA VAL A 164 7.15 3.68 -10.06
C VAL A 164 6.32 4.25 -8.92
N ILE A 165 6.93 5.12 -8.12
CA ILE A 165 6.34 5.70 -6.91
C ILE A 165 6.41 7.21 -7.01
N ALA A 166 5.26 7.86 -7.09
CA ALA A 166 5.16 9.30 -7.28
C ALA A 166 6.08 9.82 -8.42
N GLY A 167 6.11 9.09 -9.55
CA GLY A 167 6.86 9.48 -10.74
C GLY A 167 8.37 9.23 -10.71
N LEU A 168 8.90 8.53 -9.70
CA LEU A 168 10.28 8.03 -9.68
C LEU A 168 10.29 6.49 -9.71
N ARG A 169 11.22 5.90 -10.48
CA ARG A 169 11.41 4.45 -10.51
C ARG A 169 12.27 4.01 -9.32
N TRP A 170 11.78 3.00 -8.60
CA TRP A 170 12.48 2.28 -7.56
C TRP A 170 12.89 0.91 -8.06
N ASP A 171 14.18 0.68 -8.27
CA ASP A 171 14.67 -0.50 -8.98
C ASP A 171 16.06 -0.90 -8.48
N THR A 172 16.41 -2.18 -8.64
CA THR A 172 17.76 -2.71 -8.46
C THR A 172 18.54 -2.83 -9.77
N ALA A 173 17.89 -2.61 -10.91
CA ALA A 173 18.52 -2.61 -12.23
C ALA A 173 18.77 -1.19 -12.74
N GLY A 174 19.72 -1.06 -13.68
CA GLY A 174 20.07 0.24 -14.32
C GLY A 174 20.94 1.15 -13.48
N ASN A 175 21.63 0.61 -12.48
CA ASN A 175 22.55 1.40 -11.65
C ASN A 175 23.84 1.68 -12.40
N THR A 176 24.32 2.92 -12.32
CA THR A 176 25.62 3.34 -12.86
C THR A 176 26.76 3.14 -11.86
N SER A 177 26.44 2.99 -10.58
CA SER A 177 27.41 2.76 -9.50
C SER A 177 26.81 1.85 -8.42
N GLY A 178 27.59 0.87 -7.97
CA GLY A 178 27.15 -0.09 -6.97
C GLY A 178 26.04 -1.02 -7.47
N THR A 179 25.49 -1.79 -6.55
CA THR A 179 24.37 -2.73 -6.79
C THR A 179 23.21 -2.45 -5.82
N GLY A 180 22.07 -3.11 -6.04
CA GLY A 180 20.91 -3.04 -5.15
C GLY A 180 19.97 -1.88 -5.45
N PRO A 181 18.99 -1.62 -4.56
CA PRO A 181 17.90 -0.71 -4.84
C PRO A 181 18.36 0.75 -4.91
N ARG A 182 17.87 1.47 -5.92
CA ARG A 182 18.13 2.89 -6.18
C ARG A 182 16.89 3.58 -6.75
N TRP A 183 16.86 4.89 -6.61
CA TRP A 183 15.90 5.74 -7.29
C TRP A 183 16.45 6.18 -8.64
N HIS A 184 15.56 6.23 -9.64
CA HIS A 184 15.86 6.67 -11.01
C HIS A 184 14.81 7.65 -11.49
N GLU A 185 15.21 8.66 -12.25
CA GLU A 185 14.29 9.59 -12.90
C GLU A 185 13.73 9.04 -14.23
N ASP A 186 14.49 8.13 -14.85
CA ASP A 186 14.04 7.34 -15.98
C ASP A 186 13.04 6.28 -15.53
N LEU A 187 11.88 6.24 -16.15
CA LEU A 187 10.79 5.31 -15.82
C LEU A 187 10.83 4.00 -16.62
N GLY A 188 11.68 3.93 -17.63
CA GLY A 188 11.86 2.72 -18.45
C GLY A 188 12.46 1.58 -17.62
N ALA A 189 12.00 0.35 -17.85
CA ALA A 189 12.59 -0.83 -17.24
C ALA A 189 14.04 -0.99 -17.74
N ALA A 190 15.02 -0.98 -16.84
CA ALA A 190 16.40 -1.27 -17.18
C ALA A 190 16.62 -2.78 -17.45
N ALA A 191 15.77 -3.64 -16.88
CA ALA A 191 15.70 -5.06 -17.21
C ALA A 191 14.75 -5.26 -18.40
N GLY A 192 15.17 -5.97 -19.44
CA GLY A 192 14.34 -6.26 -20.61
C GLY A 192 13.14 -7.14 -20.28
N GLY A 193 12.15 -7.17 -21.19
CA GLY A 193 11.00 -8.06 -21.11
C GLY A 193 9.66 -7.32 -20.98
N ARG A 194 8.57 -8.11 -21.04
CA ARG A 194 7.21 -7.60 -20.78
C ARG A 194 6.95 -7.64 -19.30
N PHE A 195 6.33 -6.59 -18.79
CA PHE A 195 5.92 -6.46 -17.40
C PHE A 195 4.41 -6.33 -17.29
N VAL A 196 3.85 -6.94 -16.26
CA VAL A 196 2.48 -6.71 -15.83
C VAL A 196 2.49 -5.51 -14.87
N ALA A 197 1.60 -4.55 -15.10
CA ALA A 197 1.42 -3.42 -14.20
C ALA A 197 0.35 -3.73 -13.15
N ARG A 198 0.67 -3.48 -11.89
CA ARG A 198 -0.21 -3.65 -10.73
C ARG A 198 -0.08 -2.48 -9.79
N HIS A 199 -1.12 -2.22 -8.98
CA HIS A 199 -1.06 -1.15 -8.00
C HIS A 199 -1.80 -1.53 -6.71
N PRO A 200 -1.43 -0.96 -5.55
CA PRO A 200 -2.22 -1.11 -4.33
C PRO A 200 -3.56 -0.38 -4.50
N VAL A 201 -4.64 -1.00 -4.06
CA VAL A 201 -6.00 -0.42 -4.17
C VAL A 201 -6.02 0.97 -3.53
N GLY A 202 -6.52 1.96 -4.26
CA GLY A 202 -6.61 3.36 -3.85
C GLY A 202 -5.35 4.21 -4.08
N TYR A 203 -4.31 3.69 -4.71
CA TYR A 203 -3.04 4.44 -4.93
C TYR A 203 -2.57 4.40 -6.39
#